data_01cb3541909e8b6db37a32af5f85d862
#
_entry.id   01cb3541909e8b6db37a32af5f85d862
#
_cell.length_a   1.000
_cell.length_b   1.000
_cell.length_c   1.000
_cell.angle_alpha   90.00
_cell.angle_beta   90.00
_cell.angle_gamma   90.00
#
_symmetry.space_group_name_H-M   'P 1'
#
loop_
_entity.id
_entity.type
_entity.pdbx_description
1 polymer ?
#
loop_
_entity_poly.entity_id
_entity_poly.type
_entity_poly.pdbx_seq_one_letter_code
_entity_poly.pdbx_strand_id
1 'polypeptide(L)'
;MKSRFDIRSPFSLLLLGLAATSLAGSALAADPPKRKSGLWEINTHMEGMPSMGAIQQCIDQNTDNLMQERAQKEKPNCSVMDVKPQGNKVTMHSVCKFENTTATTDAVFTGTFDSAYKGDMRTRYSPPMHGMSASKMTM
;
A
#
# COMPACT_ATOMS: atom_id res chain seq x y z
N MET A 1 20.19 82.46 -5.64
CA MET A 1 18.97 82.34 -4.77
C MET A 1 18.96 81.00 -4.05
N LYS A 2 19.01 81.10 -2.75
CA LYS A 2 19.21 79.99 -1.83
C LYS A 2 17.91 79.21 -1.69
N SER A 3 17.95 77.88 -1.68
CA SER A 3 16.93 77.07 -0.98
C SER A 3 17.59 75.83 -0.40
N ARG A 4 17.49 75.76 0.88
CA ARG A 4 17.97 74.66 1.74
C ARG A 4 16.90 73.55 1.73
N PHE A 5 17.33 72.33 1.64
CA PHE A 5 16.52 71.18 1.96
C PHE A 5 17.09 70.55 3.20
N ASP A 6 16.26 70.57 4.25
CA ASP A 6 16.50 69.84 5.51
C ASP A 6 16.16 68.38 5.38
N ILE A 7 17.12 67.57 5.75
CA ILE A 7 16.98 66.14 5.88
C ILE A 7 16.63 65.83 7.34
N ARG A 8 15.46 65.29 7.56
CA ARG A 8 15.19 64.54 8.82
C ARG A 8 14.08 63.53 8.56
N SER A 9 14.44 62.27 8.48
CA SER A 9 13.68 61.23 9.17
C SER A 9 14.42 59.88 9.17
N PRO A 10 14.75 59.35 10.30
CA PRO A 10 15.18 57.97 10.42
C PRO A 10 14.04 57.17 11.03
N PHE A 11 13.47 56.25 10.28
CA PHE A 11 12.80 55.09 10.88
C PHE A 11 12.95 53.88 9.97
N SER A 12 14.11 53.25 10.13
CA SER A 12 14.32 51.87 9.67
C SER A 12 13.51 50.94 10.51
N LEU A 13 12.39 50.46 9.98
CA LEU A 13 11.71 49.26 10.49
C LEU A 13 12.25 48.05 9.74
N LEU A 14 13.20 47.39 10.38
CA LEU A 14 13.69 46.05 10.00
C LEU A 14 12.54 45.05 10.26
N LEU A 15 11.79 44.69 9.25
CA LEU A 15 10.91 43.52 9.25
C LEU A 15 11.76 42.27 8.96
N LEU A 16 12.21 41.61 10.04
CA LEU A 16 12.72 40.23 9.95
C LEU A 16 11.55 39.30 9.58
N GLY A 17 11.45 39.00 8.29
CA GLY A 17 10.58 37.92 7.80
C GLY A 17 11.18 36.59 8.19
N LEU A 18 10.61 35.91 9.18
CA LEU A 18 10.85 34.50 9.45
C LEU A 18 10.29 33.68 8.27
N ALA A 19 11.14 33.32 7.33
CA ALA A 19 10.82 32.33 6.31
C ALA A 19 10.80 30.96 7.00
N ALA A 20 9.60 30.51 7.40
CA ALA A 20 9.38 29.12 7.83
C ALA A 20 9.48 28.23 6.58
N THR A 21 10.66 27.67 6.33
CA THR A 21 10.85 26.60 5.37
C THR A 21 10.21 25.33 5.91
N SER A 22 8.98 25.06 5.48
CA SER A 22 8.34 23.78 5.69
C SER A 22 9.12 22.72 4.89
N LEU A 23 9.95 21.93 5.58
CA LEU A 23 10.49 20.69 5.04
C LEU A 23 9.29 19.73 4.88
N ALA A 24 8.69 19.70 3.70
CA ALA A 24 7.83 18.63 3.28
C ALA A 24 8.73 17.39 3.13
N GLY A 25 8.87 16.61 4.20
CA GLY A 25 9.52 15.32 4.17
C GLY A 25 8.75 14.43 3.21
N SER A 26 9.35 14.10 2.06
CA SER A 26 8.85 13.05 1.19
C SER A 26 8.85 11.77 2.01
N ALA A 27 7.69 11.29 2.41
CA ALA A 27 7.54 9.96 2.97
C ALA A 27 7.95 8.98 1.88
N LEU A 28 9.16 8.45 1.98
CA LEU A 28 9.59 7.32 1.16
C LEU A 28 8.62 6.19 1.46
N ALA A 29 7.87 5.76 0.46
CA ALA A 29 7.05 4.57 0.56
C ALA A 29 8.00 3.41 0.88
N ALA A 30 7.84 2.82 2.07
CA ALA A 30 8.64 1.67 2.45
C ALA A 30 8.24 0.47 1.58
N ASP A 31 9.22 -0.32 1.15
CA ASP A 31 8.94 -1.56 0.43
C ASP A 31 8.18 -2.54 1.32
N PRO A 32 7.24 -3.33 0.75
CA PRO A 32 6.57 -4.39 1.50
C PRO A 32 7.60 -5.38 2.07
N PRO A 33 7.35 -5.92 3.28
CA PRO A 33 8.25 -6.91 3.86
C PRO A 33 8.31 -8.15 2.97
N LYS A 34 9.50 -8.70 2.82
CA LYS A 34 9.75 -9.94 2.09
C LYS A 34 9.75 -11.13 3.04
N ARG A 35 9.20 -12.25 2.59
CA ARG A 35 9.29 -13.50 3.33
C ARG A 35 10.73 -14.01 3.31
N LYS A 36 11.19 -14.56 4.41
CA LYS A 36 12.50 -15.20 4.48
C LYS A 36 12.55 -16.40 3.56
N SER A 37 13.70 -16.65 2.92
CA SER A 37 13.93 -17.83 2.09
C SER A 37 13.70 -19.12 2.87
N GLY A 38 13.01 -20.08 2.26
CA GLY A 38 12.72 -21.36 2.84
C GLY A 38 11.46 -22.01 2.29
N LEU A 39 11.11 -23.17 2.86
CA LEU A 39 9.85 -23.86 2.56
C LEU A 39 8.75 -23.28 3.46
N TRP A 40 7.74 -22.72 2.84
CA TRP A 40 6.57 -22.16 3.52
C TRP A 40 5.37 -23.07 3.32
N GLU A 41 4.60 -23.23 4.37
CA GLU A 41 3.29 -23.87 4.33
C GLU A 41 2.21 -22.78 4.38
N ILE A 42 1.35 -22.74 3.38
CA ILE A 42 0.30 -21.73 3.23
C ILE A 42 -1.05 -22.42 3.36
N ASN A 43 -1.78 -22.09 4.41
CA ASN A 43 -3.14 -22.52 4.64
C ASN A 43 -4.10 -21.41 4.23
N THR A 44 -4.98 -21.69 3.26
CA THR A 44 -5.94 -20.72 2.77
C THR A 44 -7.35 -21.21 3.04
N HIS A 45 -8.17 -20.35 3.63
CA HIS A 45 -9.59 -20.60 3.85
C HIS A 45 -10.42 -19.52 3.17
N MET A 46 -11.37 -19.93 2.34
CA MET A 46 -12.35 -19.07 1.71
C MET A 46 -13.71 -19.31 2.30
N GLU A 47 -14.40 -18.25 2.72
CA GLU A 47 -15.72 -18.36 3.34
C GLU A 47 -16.72 -19.00 2.37
N GLY A 48 -17.44 -20.02 2.85
CA GLY A 48 -18.42 -20.77 2.05
C GLY A 48 -17.83 -21.85 1.13
N MET A 49 -16.51 -22.09 1.17
CA MET A 49 -15.85 -23.14 0.38
C MET A 49 -15.17 -24.18 1.29
N PRO A 50 -15.07 -25.44 0.87
CA PRO A 50 -14.28 -26.43 1.58
C PRO A 50 -12.81 -25.99 1.69
N SER A 51 -12.13 -26.39 2.76
CA SER A 51 -10.70 -26.15 2.90
C SER A 51 -9.92 -26.86 1.78
N MET A 52 -9.05 -26.13 1.10
CA MET A 52 -8.20 -26.69 0.04
C MET A 52 -6.93 -27.38 0.55
N GLY A 53 -6.77 -27.47 1.88
CA GLY A 53 -5.56 -28.00 2.50
C GLY A 53 -4.38 -27.02 2.48
N ALA A 54 -3.26 -27.48 3.01
CA ALA A 54 -2.02 -26.73 3.03
C ALA A 54 -1.28 -26.84 1.68
N ILE A 55 -0.76 -25.73 1.19
CA ILE A 55 0.09 -25.67 0.00
C ILE A 55 1.52 -25.37 0.47
N GLN A 56 2.49 -26.16 0.01
CA GLN A 56 3.90 -25.90 0.27
C GLN A 56 4.50 -25.10 -0.89
N GLN A 57 5.23 -24.03 -0.55
CA GLN A 57 5.88 -23.15 -1.51
C GLN A 57 7.31 -22.84 -1.07
N CYS A 58 8.28 -23.04 -1.97
CA CYS A 58 9.63 -22.57 -1.75
C CYS A 58 9.69 -21.07 -2.06
N ILE A 59 10.17 -20.30 -1.10
CA ILE A 59 10.36 -18.84 -1.22
C ILE A 59 11.84 -18.54 -1.33
N ASP A 60 12.19 -17.66 -2.24
CA ASP A 60 13.49 -16.99 -2.30
C ASP A 60 13.28 -15.51 -1.96
N GLN A 61 13.82 -15.05 -0.84
CA GLN A 61 13.69 -13.68 -0.35
C GLN A 61 14.13 -12.61 -1.37
N ASN A 62 15.08 -12.93 -2.24
CA ASN A 62 15.58 -11.98 -3.24
C ASN A 62 14.54 -11.68 -4.33
N THR A 63 13.75 -12.69 -4.66
CA THR A 63 12.70 -12.60 -5.70
C THR A 63 11.30 -12.52 -5.11
N ASP A 64 11.17 -12.68 -3.80
CA ASP A 64 9.87 -12.68 -3.13
C ASP A 64 9.14 -11.35 -3.32
N ASN A 65 7.94 -11.45 -3.83
CA ASN A 65 7.03 -10.34 -3.96
C ASN A 65 5.62 -10.79 -3.59
N LEU A 66 5.32 -10.75 -2.29
CA LEU A 66 4.05 -11.20 -1.71
C LEU A 66 2.81 -10.67 -2.47
N MET A 67 2.93 -9.50 -3.08
CA MET A 67 1.83 -8.80 -3.75
C MET A 67 1.83 -8.97 -5.28
N GLN A 68 2.98 -9.23 -5.91
CA GLN A 68 3.08 -9.27 -7.38
C GLN A 68 2.90 -10.66 -7.98
N GLU A 69 3.12 -11.74 -7.23
CA GLU A 69 3.04 -13.10 -7.79
C GLU A 69 1.67 -13.41 -8.40
N ARG A 70 0.60 -12.89 -7.83
CA ARG A 70 -0.75 -13.03 -8.40
C ARG A 70 -1.02 -12.09 -9.55
N ALA A 71 -0.51 -10.87 -9.48
CA ALA A 71 -0.72 -9.87 -10.52
C ALA A 71 0.01 -10.21 -11.84
N GLN A 72 1.12 -10.93 -11.78
CA GLN A 72 1.88 -11.28 -12.99
C GLN A 72 1.26 -12.42 -13.81
N LYS A 73 0.56 -13.37 -13.17
CA LYS A 73 -0.05 -14.51 -13.86
C LYS A 73 -1.30 -14.14 -14.67
N GLU A 74 -2.06 -13.17 -14.22
CA GLU A 74 -3.36 -12.83 -14.82
C GLU A 74 -3.40 -11.43 -15.43
N LYS A 75 -2.35 -10.62 -15.29
CA LYS A 75 -2.25 -9.23 -15.77
C LYS A 75 -3.56 -8.44 -15.56
N PRO A 76 -4.10 -8.39 -14.34
CA PRO A 76 -5.32 -7.65 -14.10
C PRO A 76 -5.11 -6.17 -14.44
N ASN A 77 -6.06 -5.57 -15.12
CA ASN A 77 -6.05 -4.14 -15.37
C ASN A 77 -6.51 -3.43 -14.08
N CYS A 78 -5.55 -3.05 -13.24
CA CYS A 78 -5.83 -2.36 -11.99
C CYS A 78 -5.69 -0.85 -12.17
N SER A 79 -6.76 -0.12 -11.88
CA SER A 79 -6.76 1.34 -11.82
C SER A 79 -6.23 1.88 -10.48
N VAL A 80 -6.30 1.06 -9.43
CA VAL A 80 -5.75 1.36 -8.10
C VAL A 80 -4.99 0.15 -7.59
N MET A 81 -3.81 0.38 -7.05
CA MET A 81 -2.99 -0.59 -6.32
C MET A 81 -2.22 0.16 -5.24
N ASP A 82 -2.77 0.22 -4.06
CA ASP A 82 -2.21 0.94 -2.92
C ASP A 82 -1.76 -0.07 -1.86
N VAL A 83 -0.46 -0.11 -1.60
CA VAL A 83 0.17 -1.01 -0.64
C VAL A 83 0.89 -0.17 0.40
N LYS A 84 0.53 -0.33 1.66
CA LYS A 84 1.05 0.45 2.79
C LYS A 84 1.67 -0.48 3.84
N PRO A 85 2.99 -0.65 3.84
CA PRO A 85 3.69 -1.33 4.92
C PRO A 85 3.79 -0.42 6.16
N GLN A 86 3.54 -1.00 7.32
CA GLN A 86 3.62 -0.35 8.63
C GLN A 86 4.17 -1.34 9.66
N GLY A 87 5.49 -1.40 9.79
CA GLY A 87 6.13 -2.37 10.68
C GLY A 87 5.81 -3.81 10.29
N ASN A 88 5.15 -4.54 11.19
CA ASN A 88 4.73 -5.93 10.99
C ASN A 88 3.34 -6.08 10.36
N LYS A 89 2.79 -5.01 9.81
CA LYS A 89 1.48 -4.96 9.14
C LYS A 89 1.63 -4.40 7.75
N VAL A 90 0.97 -5.01 6.78
CA VAL A 90 0.81 -4.50 5.42
C VAL A 90 -0.67 -4.40 5.10
N THR A 91 -1.13 -3.24 4.67
CA THR A 91 -2.47 -3.08 4.13
C THR A 91 -2.41 -2.93 2.62
N MET A 92 -3.37 -3.50 1.93
CA MET A 92 -3.50 -3.40 0.48
C MET A 92 -4.92 -3.00 0.12
N HIS A 93 -5.05 -2.05 -0.79
CA HIS A 93 -6.30 -1.71 -1.45
C HIS A 93 -6.08 -1.77 -2.96
N SER A 94 -6.93 -2.49 -3.67
CA SER A 94 -6.85 -2.56 -5.13
C SER A 94 -8.22 -2.52 -5.78
N VAL A 95 -8.26 -1.91 -6.98
CA VAL A 95 -9.42 -1.90 -7.86
C VAL A 95 -8.97 -2.40 -9.22
N CYS A 96 -9.36 -3.62 -9.56
CA CYS A 96 -8.93 -4.30 -10.77
C CYS A 96 -10.12 -4.72 -11.63
N LYS A 97 -9.96 -4.62 -12.94
CA LYS A 97 -10.96 -5.02 -13.90
C LYS A 97 -10.60 -6.39 -14.46
N PHE A 98 -11.54 -7.33 -14.37
CA PHE A 98 -11.47 -8.67 -14.95
C PHE A 98 -12.64 -8.82 -15.91
N GLU A 99 -12.37 -8.87 -17.21
CA GLU A 99 -13.41 -8.91 -18.23
C GLU A 99 -14.46 -7.79 -18.02
N ASN A 100 -15.68 -8.15 -17.64
CA ASN A 100 -16.76 -7.22 -17.38
C ASN A 100 -17.00 -6.91 -15.90
N THR A 101 -16.18 -7.46 -14.98
CA THR A 101 -16.36 -7.31 -13.54
C THR A 101 -15.24 -6.44 -12.97
N THR A 102 -15.59 -5.51 -12.11
CA THR A 102 -14.64 -4.77 -11.28
C THR A 102 -14.55 -5.45 -9.91
N ALA A 103 -13.34 -5.88 -9.54
CA ALA A 103 -13.03 -6.41 -8.21
C ALA A 103 -12.36 -5.35 -7.36
N THR A 104 -12.98 -4.99 -6.25
CA THR A 104 -12.39 -4.12 -5.23
C THR A 104 -11.95 -4.99 -4.07
N THR A 105 -10.64 -5.02 -3.80
CA THR A 105 -10.03 -5.86 -2.77
C THR A 105 -9.40 -5.00 -1.68
N ASP A 106 -9.73 -5.31 -0.44
CA ASP A 106 -9.08 -4.83 0.77
C ASP A 106 -8.41 -6.01 1.45
N ALA A 107 -7.11 -5.91 1.76
CA ALA A 107 -6.37 -6.94 2.46
C ALA A 107 -5.50 -6.37 3.57
N VAL A 108 -5.32 -7.17 4.62
CA VAL A 108 -4.43 -6.87 5.74
C VAL A 108 -3.58 -8.11 5.99
N PHE A 109 -2.26 -7.93 5.96
CA PHE A 109 -1.29 -8.95 6.33
C PHE A 109 -0.58 -8.54 7.60
N THR A 110 -0.41 -9.46 8.54
CA THR A 110 0.26 -9.22 9.83
C THR A 110 1.18 -10.37 10.17
N GLY A 111 2.37 -10.07 10.65
CA GLY A 111 3.35 -11.06 11.07
C GLY A 111 4.77 -10.55 10.97
N THR A 112 5.71 -11.41 11.27
CA THR A 112 7.14 -11.09 11.17
C THR A 112 7.68 -11.24 9.76
N PHE A 113 6.97 -11.98 8.89
CA PHE A 113 7.34 -12.31 7.51
C PHE A 113 8.65 -13.10 7.36
N ASP A 114 9.38 -13.31 8.44
CA ASP A 114 10.57 -14.17 8.50
C ASP A 114 10.24 -15.62 8.88
N SER A 115 9.15 -15.83 9.64
CA SER A 115 8.73 -17.15 10.12
C SER A 115 7.24 -17.42 9.97
N ALA A 116 6.40 -16.39 10.10
CA ALA A 116 4.95 -16.53 9.97
C ALA A 116 4.29 -15.20 9.62
N TYR A 117 3.15 -15.26 8.94
CA TYR A 117 2.23 -14.15 8.76
C TYR A 117 0.79 -14.68 8.63
N LYS A 118 -0.17 -13.79 8.83
CA LYS A 118 -1.59 -14.02 8.57
C LYS A 118 -2.08 -13.00 7.57
N GLY A 119 -3.02 -13.39 6.74
CA GLY A 119 -3.66 -12.50 5.77
C GLY A 119 -5.18 -12.59 5.88
N ASP A 120 -5.84 -11.45 5.94
CA ASP A 120 -7.28 -11.29 5.83
C ASP A 120 -7.56 -10.49 4.57
N MET A 121 -8.40 -11.02 3.68
CA MET A 121 -8.73 -10.40 2.41
C MET A 121 -10.23 -10.40 2.18
N ARG A 122 -10.76 -9.27 1.71
CA ARG A 122 -12.15 -9.13 1.29
C ARG A 122 -12.19 -8.54 -0.10
N THR A 123 -12.93 -9.20 -1.00
CA THR A 123 -13.13 -8.74 -2.37
C THR A 123 -14.61 -8.54 -2.64
N ARG A 124 -14.96 -7.41 -3.26
CA ARG A 124 -16.31 -7.14 -3.78
C ARG A 124 -16.27 -7.15 -5.30
N TYR A 125 -17.28 -7.71 -5.91
CA TYR A 125 -17.41 -7.85 -7.35
C TYR A 125 -18.59 -7.03 -7.87
N SER A 126 -18.38 -6.21 -8.87
CA SER A 126 -19.43 -5.41 -9.51
C SER A 126 -19.24 -5.40 -11.04
N PRO A 127 -20.17 -5.98 -11.81
CA PRO A 127 -21.27 -6.86 -11.38
C PRO A 127 -20.78 -8.14 -10.70
N PRO A 128 -21.66 -8.95 -10.09
CA PRO A 128 -21.29 -10.22 -9.45
C PRO A 128 -20.56 -11.15 -10.42
N MET A 129 -19.51 -11.81 -9.93
CA MET A 129 -18.73 -12.80 -10.68
C MET A 129 -19.16 -14.21 -10.29
N HIS A 130 -19.60 -15.03 -11.26
CA HIS A 130 -20.16 -16.37 -11.02
C HIS A 130 -21.24 -16.40 -9.91
N GLY A 131 -22.08 -15.37 -9.84
CA GLY A 131 -23.13 -15.25 -8.84
C GLY A 131 -22.68 -14.74 -7.46
N MET A 132 -21.38 -14.51 -7.27
CA MET A 132 -20.82 -13.96 -6.02
C MET A 132 -20.65 -12.44 -6.14
N SER A 133 -21.24 -11.69 -5.20
CA SER A 133 -21.04 -10.25 -5.05
C SER A 133 -19.85 -9.89 -4.14
N ALA A 134 -19.42 -10.82 -3.29
CA ALA A 134 -18.26 -10.67 -2.41
C ALA A 134 -17.65 -12.02 -2.05
N SER A 135 -16.37 -11.99 -1.68
CA SER A 135 -15.66 -13.13 -1.08
C SER A 135 -14.80 -12.66 0.09
N LYS A 136 -14.59 -13.56 1.05
CA LYS A 136 -13.66 -13.36 2.16
C LYS A 136 -12.70 -14.53 2.22
N MET A 137 -11.42 -14.24 2.35
CA MET A 137 -10.34 -15.22 2.41
C MET A 137 -9.42 -14.91 3.57
N THR A 138 -8.97 -15.94 4.28
CA THR A 138 -7.92 -15.88 5.29
C THR A 138 -6.79 -16.83 4.94
N MET A 139 -5.58 -16.50 5.32
CA MET A 139 -4.41 -17.35 5.17
C MET A 139 -3.46 -17.23 6.36
#